data_1a671c38a61d41124f34e35cc4553b8d
#
_entry.id   1a671c38a61d41124f34e35cc4553b8d
#
_cell.length_a   1.000
_cell.length_b   1.000
_cell.length_c   1.000
_cell.angle_alpha   90.00
_cell.angle_beta   90.00
_cell.angle_gamma   90.00
#
_symmetry.space_group_name_H-M   'P 1'
#
loop_
_entity.id
_entity.type
_entity.pdbx_description
1 polymer ?
#
loop_
_entity_poly.entity_id
_entity_poly.type
_entity_poly.pdbx_seq_one_letter_code
_entity_poly.pdbx_strand_id
1 'polypeptide(L)'
;MTDPSPDIPWYKAFTGSTPQGRVLHLPHSITPSTNTHQLGDGREQSLLTHVRNLSPTTPSSVATAIDSFAFSNQYLMTIGPRKANLLISLITSRKPKIMLELGGYIGYSAVVLGAAVKAAGGEKYISIESNEVFASIAREMVSMAGLDGFVEVQVGRSDFLLRELAASASFASGEGLDFLFIDHYKPAYLHDLMLAEEIGLVREGTWVVADNVGHPGAPEYKAYVLCSVEEKKRRVQRGQREANPNARNWYLREGERGVEAEEESVVGRPELEYDTECLEAFEPDGTPVSPVN
;
A
#
# COMPACT_ATOMS: atom_id res chain seq x y z
N MET A 1 -0.30 -7.72 -35.09
CA MET A 1 -0.02 -8.29 -33.75
C MET A 1 -1.20 -7.95 -32.91
N THR A 2 -2.04 -8.90 -32.62
CA THR A 2 -3.30 -8.76 -31.90
C THR A 2 -3.00 -8.63 -30.42
N ASP A 3 -3.47 -7.54 -29.81
CA ASP A 3 -3.50 -7.29 -28.38
C ASP A 3 -4.18 -8.49 -27.67
N PRO A 4 -3.53 -9.17 -26.75
CA PRO A 4 -4.20 -10.17 -25.93
C PRO A 4 -4.93 -9.43 -24.79
N SER A 5 -6.12 -8.94 -25.08
CA SER A 5 -7.08 -8.57 -24.05
C SER A 5 -7.48 -9.85 -23.31
N PRO A 6 -7.05 -10.09 -22.08
CA PRO A 6 -7.52 -11.25 -21.35
C PRO A 6 -8.95 -10.97 -20.91
N ASP A 7 -9.89 -11.77 -21.38
CA ASP A 7 -11.22 -11.92 -20.80
C ASP A 7 -11.10 -12.48 -19.37
N ILE A 8 -10.71 -11.64 -18.42
CA ILE A 8 -10.66 -12.00 -17.00
C ILE A 8 -11.98 -11.56 -16.38
N PRO A 9 -12.78 -12.49 -15.82
CA PRO A 9 -14.14 -12.21 -15.33
C PRO A 9 -14.24 -11.07 -14.30
N TRP A 10 -13.17 -10.79 -13.58
CA TRP A 10 -13.12 -9.74 -12.55
C TRP A 10 -13.05 -8.30 -13.11
N TYR A 11 -12.63 -8.11 -14.36
CA TYR A 11 -12.64 -6.79 -15.02
C TYR A 11 -14.05 -6.21 -15.17
N LYS A 12 -15.08 -7.05 -15.21
CA LYS A 12 -16.48 -6.60 -15.33
C LYS A 12 -17.06 -6.08 -14.01
N ALA A 13 -16.45 -6.37 -12.87
CA ALA A 13 -16.96 -5.94 -11.54
C ALA A 13 -16.69 -4.46 -11.23
N PHE A 14 -15.79 -3.79 -11.96
CA PHE A 14 -15.32 -2.44 -11.64
C PHE A 14 -16.05 -1.29 -12.32
N THR A 15 -17.13 -1.51 -13.04
CA THR A 15 -17.84 -0.45 -13.80
C THR A 15 -18.98 0.25 -13.06
N GLY A 16 -19.18 -0.02 -11.77
CA GLY A 16 -20.21 0.61 -10.95
C GLY A 16 -19.72 1.91 -10.30
N SER A 17 -20.35 3.03 -10.62
CA SER A 17 -20.17 4.29 -9.89
C SER A 17 -21.06 4.30 -8.65
N THR A 18 -20.48 4.14 -7.46
CA THR A 18 -21.15 4.46 -6.19
C THR A 18 -20.43 5.61 -5.50
N PRO A 19 -21.14 6.52 -4.83
CA PRO A 19 -20.53 7.66 -4.12
C PRO A 19 -19.74 7.29 -2.86
N GLN A 20 -19.81 6.02 -2.44
CA GLN A 20 -19.17 5.50 -1.24
C GLN A 20 -17.72 5.09 -1.49
N GLY A 21 -16.86 5.25 -0.49
CA GLY A 21 -15.47 4.77 -0.55
C GLY A 21 -15.42 3.26 -0.78
N ARG A 22 -14.48 2.78 -1.62
CA ARG A 22 -14.28 1.35 -1.86
C ARG A 22 -13.02 0.85 -1.21
N VAL A 23 -13.11 -0.32 -0.59
CA VAL A 23 -11.95 -1.07 -0.08
C VAL A 23 -11.75 -2.31 -0.93
N LEU A 24 -10.56 -2.46 -1.45
CA LEU A 24 -10.13 -3.64 -2.20
C LEU A 24 -9.02 -4.36 -1.44
N HIS A 25 -9.14 -5.67 -1.36
CA HIS A 25 -8.13 -6.53 -0.79
C HIS A 25 -7.43 -7.28 -1.91
N LEU A 26 -6.12 -7.04 -2.05
CA LEU A 26 -5.31 -7.74 -3.05
C LEU A 26 -4.96 -9.15 -2.60
N PRO A 27 -4.84 -10.08 -3.55
CA PRO A 27 -4.47 -11.45 -3.29
C PRO A 27 -3.02 -11.60 -2.79
N HIS A 28 -2.76 -12.71 -2.11
CA HIS A 28 -1.42 -13.05 -1.63
C HIS A 28 -0.46 -13.36 -2.79
N SER A 29 0.78 -12.89 -2.71
CA SER A 29 1.85 -13.34 -3.59
C SER A 29 2.50 -14.60 -3.03
N ILE A 30 2.76 -15.58 -3.90
CA ILE A 30 3.40 -16.83 -3.49
C ILE A 30 4.83 -16.55 -3.11
N THR A 31 5.20 -16.99 -1.92
CA THR A 31 6.59 -17.12 -1.53
C THR A 31 7.08 -18.52 -1.90
N PRO A 32 8.20 -18.68 -2.64
CA PRO A 32 8.87 -19.96 -2.69
C PRO A 32 9.22 -20.40 -1.26
N SER A 33 8.97 -21.65 -0.93
CA SER A 33 9.01 -22.20 0.43
C SER A 33 10.40 -22.36 1.06
N THR A 34 11.42 -21.72 0.53
CA THR A 34 12.79 -21.88 1.06
C THR A 34 13.46 -20.55 1.27
N ASN A 35 13.66 -20.20 2.53
CA ASN A 35 14.41 -19.06 3.05
C ASN A 35 13.88 -17.67 2.68
N THR A 36 12.82 -17.30 3.17
CA THR A 36 12.48 -16.64 4.40
C THR A 36 12.77 -15.14 4.42
N HIS A 37 11.80 -14.48 4.68
CA HIS A 37 11.42 -13.16 5.18
C HIS A 37 12.49 -12.35 5.96
N GLN A 38 13.78 -12.54 5.73
CA GLN A 38 14.82 -11.77 6.38
C GLN A 38 15.14 -10.53 5.55
N LEU A 39 14.41 -9.45 5.81
CA LEU A 39 14.71 -8.14 5.26
C LEU A 39 16.02 -7.60 5.82
N GLY A 40 16.76 -6.88 4.97
CA GLY A 40 18.02 -6.26 5.39
C GLY A 40 19.19 -7.24 5.52
N ASP A 41 19.14 -8.37 4.81
CA ASP A 41 20.24 -9.33 4.70
C ASP A 41 21.25 -8.98 3.59
N GLY A 42 21.08 -7.81 2.95
CA GLY A 42 21.93 -7.31 1.86
C GLY A 42 21.37 -7.56 0.46
N ARG A 43 20.23 -8.24 0.34
CA ARG A 43 19.59 -8.49 -0.96
C ARG A 43 19.15 -7.20 -1.64
N GLU A 44 18.67 -6.22 -0.88
CA GLU A 44 18.21 -4.94 -1.38
C GLU A 44 19.38 -4.12 -1.96
N GLN A 45 20.55 -4.18 -1.34
CA GLN A 45 21.75 -3.54 -1.86
C GLN A 45 22.29 -4.24 -3.11
N SER A 46 22.17 -5.57 -3.14
CA SER A 46 22.50 -6.38 -4.31
C SER A 46 21.56 -6.08 -5.48
N LEU A 47 20.27 -5.92 -5.20
CA LEU A 47 19.28 -5.46 -6.18
C LEU A 47 19.67 -4.08 -6.74
N LEU A 48 19.95 -3.11 -5.88
CA LEU A 48 20.32 -1.76 -6.33
C LEU A 48 21.53 -1.80 -7.26
N THR A 49 22.54 -2.59 -6.92
CA THR A 49 23.71 -2.79 -7.77
C THR A 49 23.33 -3.41 -9.11
N HIS A 50 22.46 -4.41 -9.12
CA HIS A 50 21.97 -5.04 -10.33
C HIS A 50 21.25 -4.05 -11.24
N VAL A 51 20.30 -3.28 -10.68
CA VAL A 51 19.54 -2.29 -11.44
C VAL A 51 20.43 -1.18 -12.00
N ARG A 52 21.37 -0.66 -11.21
CA ARG A 52 22.34 0.34 -11.68
C ARG A 52 23.17 -0.17 -12.86
N ASN A 53 23.61 -1.43 -12.83
CA ASN A 53 24.39 -2.04 -13.92
C ASN A 53 23.59 -2.15 -15.22
N LEU A 54 22.27 -2.31 -15.15
CA LEU A 54 21.38 -2.32 -16.31
C LEU A 54 21.06 -0.92 -16.84
N SER A 55 21.32 0.12 -16.03
CA SER A 55 21.10 1.53 -16.39
C SER A 55 19.70 1.81 -16.98
N PRO A 56 18.60 1.38 -16.35
CA PRO A 56 17.26 1.63 -16.87
C PRO A 56 16.91 3.12 -16.73
N THR A 57 16.06 3.62 -17.65
CA THR A 57 15.70 5.05 -17.71
C THR A 57 14.19 5.29 -17.78
N THR A 58 13.40 4.25 -17.66
CA THR A 58 11.93 4.33 -17.72
C THR A 58 11.31 3.49 -16.60
N PRO A 59 10.07 3.81 -16.15
CA PRO A 59 9.39 3.02 -15.14
C PRO A 59 9.30 1.53 -15.49
N SER A 60 9.00 1.21 -16.74
CA SER A 60 8.92 -0.18 -17.21
C SER A 60 10.28 -0.88 -17.16
N SER A 61 11.37 -0.22 -17.57
CA SER A 61 12.70 -0.84 -17.54
C SER A 61 13.22 -1.02 -16.11
N VAL A 62 12.91 -0.11 -15.18
CA VAL A 62 13.23 -0.27 -13.76
C VAL A 62 12.45 -1.45 -13.16
N ALA A 63 11.14 -1.50 -13.39
CA ALA A 63 10.30 -2.61 -12.91
C ALA A 63 10.81 -3.97 -13.45
N THR A 64 11.11 -4.04 -14.76
CA THR A 64 11.65 -5.27 -15.38
C THR A 64 13.00 -5.68 -14.75
N ALA A 65 13.87 -4.72 -14.43
CA ALA A 65 15.14 -5.00 -13.78
C ALA A 65 14.94 -5.57 -12.35
N ILE A 66 14.00 -5.03 -11.59
CA ILE A 66 13.63 -5.53 -10.26
C ILE A 66 13.04 -6.94 -10.36
N ASP A 67 12.08 -7.15 -11.26
CA ASP A 67 11.44 -8.46 -11.48
C ASP A 67 12.46 -9.52 -11.91
N SER A 68 13.39 -9.17 -12.81
CA SER A 68 14.44 -10.10 -13.27
C SER A 68 15.38 -10.50 -12.13
N PHE A 69 15.72 -9.58 -11.24
CA PHE A 69 16.52 -9.89 -10.05
C PHE A 69 15.76 -10.81 -9.10
N ALA A 70 14.51 -10.49 -8.79
CA ALA A 70 13.67 -11.29 -7.90
C ALA A 70 13.49 -12.72 -8.41
N PHE A 71 13.30 -12.87 -9.72
CA PHE A 71 13.13 -14.19 -10.35
C PHE A 71 14.42 -15.01 -10.37
N SER A 72 15.56 -14.37 -10.66
CA SER A 72 16.83 -15.07 -10.93
C SER A 72 17.71 -15.26 -9.71
N ASN A 73 17.54 -14.43 -8.64
CA ASN A 73 18.46 -14.39 -7.52
C ASN A 73 17.76 -14.65 -6.18
N GLN A 74 17.01 -13.68 -5.68
CA GLN A 74 16.47 -13.72 -4.34
C GLN A 74 15.07 -13.11 -4.30
N TYR A 75 14.19 -13.77 -3.57
CA TYR A 75 12.86 -13.25 -3.33
C TYR A 75 12.89 -11.83 -2.73
N LEU A 76 12.07 -10.94 -3.29
CA LEU A 76 11.81 -9.59 -2.80
C LEU A 76 10.32 -9.48 -2.43
N MET A 77 10.02 -8.78 -1.34
CA MET A 77 8.64 -8.54 -0.90
C MET A 77 7.98 -7.42 -1.72
N THR A 78 7.93 -7.57 -3.03
CA THR A 78 7.19 -6.65 -3.91
C THR A 78 5.80 -7.19 -4.21
N ILE A 79 4.90 -6.31 -4.62
CA ILE A 79 3.56 -6.71 -5.08
C ILE A 79 3.60 -7.58 -6.34
N GLY A 80 4.70 -7.52 -7.09
CA GLY A 80 4.89 -8.23 -8.34
C GLY A 80 3.98 -7.75 -9.48
N PRO A 81 4.23 -8.22 -10.71
CA PRO A 81 3.58 -7.69 -11.91
C PRO A 81 2.06 -7.95 -11.97
N ARG A 82 1.57 -9.03 -11.38
CA ARG A 82 0.13 -9.37 -11.40
C ARG A 82 -0.70 -8.39 -10.60
N LYS A 83 -0.32 -8.15 -9.33
CA LYS A 83 -1.01 -7.17 -8.47
C LYS A 83 -0.80 -5.76 -9.00
N ALA A 84 0.41 -5.44 -9.50
CA ALA A 84 0.68 -4.17 -10.13
C ALA A 84 -0.28 -3.88 -11.29
N ASN A 85 -0.52 -4.84 -12.20
CA ASN A 85 -1.46 -4.69 -13.31
C ASN A 85 -2.90 -4.45 -12.84
N LEU A 86 -3.32 -5.13 -11.77
CA LEU A 86 -4.64 -4.89 -11.18
C LEU A 86 -4.75 -3.45 -10.66
N LEU A 87 -3.78 -3.01 -9.86
CA LEU A 87 -3.73 -1.64 -9.33
C LEU A 87 -3.66 -0.59 -10.44
N ILE A 88 -2.86 -0.82 -11.49
CA ILE A 88 -2.78 0.06 -12.66
C ILE A 88 -4.15 0.18 -13.35
N SER A 89 -4.89 -0.92 -13.48
CA SER A 89 -6.24 -0.90 -14.06
C SER A 89 -7.20 -0.06 -13.22
N LEU A 90 -7.14 -0.17 -11.89
CA LEU A 90 -7.92 0.65 -10.96
C LEU A 90 -7.54 2.14 -11.08
N ILE A 91 -6.25 2.45 -11.03
CA ILE A 91 -5.72 3.81 -11.18
C ILE A 91 -6.18 4.42 -12.51
N THR A 92 -6.07 3.67 -13.61
CA THR A 92 -6.49 4.13 -14.94
C THR A 92 -7.99 4.44 -15.00
N SER A 93 -8.80 3.63 -14.35
CA SER A 93 -10.25 3.82 -14.30
C SER A 93 -10.66 4.98 -13.37
N ARG A 94 -9.95 5.15 -12.23
CA ARG A 94 -10.30 6.12 -11.19
C ARG A 94 -9.64 7.48 -11.35
N LYS A 95 -8.48 7.49 -12.00
CA LYS A 95 -7.70 8.71 -12.27
C LYS A 95 -7.47 9.54 -11.01
N PRO A 96 -6.88 8.95 -9.94
CA PRO A 96 -6.63 9.67 -8.71
C PRO A 96 -5.69 10.84 -8.98
N LYS A 97 -5.96 11.99 -8.36
CA LYS A 97 -5.05 13.13 -8.36
C LYS A 97 -3.92 12.90 -7.37
N ILE A 98 -4.28 12.51 -6.15
CA ILE A 98 -3.34 12.25 -5.07
C ILE A 98 -3.49 10.80 -4.60
N MET A 99 -2.40 10.05 -4.70
CA MET A 99 -2.31 8.68 -4.19
C MET A 99 -1.26 8.60 -3.09
N LEU A 100 -1.60 7.93 -2.00
CA LEU A 100 -0.70 7.60 -0.89
C LEU A 100 -0.51 6.09 -0.81
N GLU A 101 0.73 5.67 -0.59
CA GLU A 101 1.12 4.30 -0.28
C GLU A 101 1.74 4.23 1.11
N LEU A 102 1.34 3.24 1.89
CA LEU A 102 1.95 2.87 3.16
C LEU A 102 2.72 1.55 2.96
N GLY A 103 4.04 1.60 3.08
CA GLY A 103 4.94 0.48 2.84
C GLY A 103 5.57 0.50 1.44
N GLY A 104 6.57 1.36 1.23
CA GLY A 104 7.23 1.52 -0.07
C GLY A 104 8.32 0.50 -0.35
N TYR A 105 8.88 -0.16 0.69
CA TYR A 105 10.03 -1.07 0.59
C TYR A 105 11.12 -0.49 -0.32
N ILE A 106 11.51 -1.20 -1.37
CA ILE A 106 12.56 -0.78 -2.33
C ILE A 106 12.01 0.03 -3.53
N GLY A 107 10.73 0.44 -3.50
CA GLY A 107 10.14 1.35 -4.48
C GLY A 107 9.56 0.71 -5.74
N TYR A 108 9.36 -0.61 -5.77
CA TYR A 108 8.73 -1.26 -6.93
C TYR A 108 7.34 -0.69 -7.22
N SER A 109 6.46 -0.70 -6.23
CA SER A 109 5.11 -0.13 -6.31
C SER A 109 5.14 1.36 -6.59
N ALA A 110 6.01 2.11 -5.90
CA ALA A 110 6.19 3.55 -6.11
C ALA A 110 6.55 3.89 -7.58
N VAL A 111 7.37 3.06 -8.22
CA VAL A 111 7.72 3.22 -9.65
C VAL A 111 6.54 2.88 -10.55
N VAL A 112 5.93 1.69 -10.40
CA VAL A 112 4.92 1.24 -11.36
C VAL A 112 3.58 1.95 -11.16
N LEU A 113 3.15 2.17 -9.92
CA LEU A 113 1.89 2.84 -9.62
C LEU A 113 2.03 4.36 -9.76
N GLY A 114 3.18 4.93 -9.36
CA GLY A 114 3.47 6.35 -9.58
C GLY A 114 3.44 6.71 -11.06
N ALA A 115 4.03 5.87 -11.93
CA ALA A 115 3.94 6.05 -13.38
C ALA A 115 2.48 5.98 -13.88
N ALA A 116 1.68 5.05 -13.35
CA ALA A 116 0.28 4.91 -13.72
C ALA A 116 -0.56 6.12 -13.29
N VAL A 117 -0.37 6.63 -12.08
CA VAL A 117 -1.03 7.85 -11.59
C VAL A 117 -0.67 9.05 -12.46
N LYS A 118 0.62 9.22 -12.78
CA LYS A 118 1.10 10.29 -13.67
C LYS A 118 0.46 10.19 -15.06
N ALA A 119 0.42 9.00 -15.64
CA ALA A 119 -0.19 8.75 -16.94
C ALA A 119 -1.70 8.96 -16.94
N ALA A 120 -2.38 8.71 -15.82
CA ALA A 120 -3.81 8.96 -15.64
C ALA A 120 -4.16 10.45 -15.43
N GLY A 121 -3.18 11.34 -15.39
CA GLY A 121 -3.35 12.78 -15.16
C GLY A 121 -3.36 13.16 -13.67
N GLY A 122 -2.82 12.31 -12.81
CA GLY A 122 -2.63 12.62 -11.40
C GLY A 122 -1.60 13.71 -11.14
N GLU A 123 -1.62 14.24 -9.94
CA GLU A 123 -0.79 15.38 -9.52
C GLU A 123 0.37 14.95 -8.62
N LYS A 124 0.15 13.91 -7.80
CA LYS A 124 1.16 13.46 -6.83
C LYS A 124 0.99 11.99 -6.43
N TYR A 125 2.13 11.32 -6.23
CA TYR A 125 2.22 10.02 -5.58
C TYR A 125 3.16 10.13 -4.38
N ILE A 126 2.68 9.70 -3.20
CA ILE A 126 3.45 9.72 -1.95
C ILE A 126 3.63 8.28 -1.50
N SER A 127 4.86 7.88 -1.20
CA SER A 127 5.19 6.56 -0.65
C SER A 127 5.85 6.73 0.71
N ILE A 128 5.29 6.10 1.74
CA ILE A 128 5.84 6.11 3.10
C ILE A 128 6.54 4.78 3.36
N GLU A 129 7.82 4.87 3.76
CA GLU A 129 8.64 3.72 4.15
C GLU A 129 9.34 4.02 5.48
N SER A 130 9.23 3.09 6.44
CA SER A 130 9.80 3.28 7.77
C SER A 130 11.31 3.06 7.83
N ASN A 131 11.85 2.23 6.94
CA ASN A 131 13.28 1.89 6.89
C ASN A 131 14.03 2.86 5.98
N GLU A 132 14.96 3.63 6.55
CA GLU A 132 15.74 4.62 5.81
C GLU A 132 16.57 4.01 4.67
N VAL A 133 17.11 2.81 4.87
CA VAL A 133 17.91 2.13 3.83
C VAL A 133 17.02 1.75 2.64
N PHE A 134 15.84 1.21 2.91
CA PHE A 134 14.89 0.83 1.87
C PHE A 134 14.36 2.06 1.14
N ALA A 135 13.99 3.09 1.88
CA ALA A 135 13.54 4.35 1.30
C ALA A 135 14.62 5.03 0.44
N SER A 136 15.91 4.93 0.84
CA SER A 136 17.02 5.41 0.02
C SER A 136 17.10 4.67 -1.31
N ILE A 137 16.94 3.35 -1.29
CA ILE A 137 16.90 2.52 -2.50
C ILE A 137 15.67 2.89 -3.35
N ALA A 138 14.51 3.04 -2.72
CA ALA A 138 13.27 3.43 -3.40
C ALA A 138 13.42 4.78 -4.14
N ARG A 139 14.06 5.78 -3.51
CA ARG A 139 14.35 7.07 -4.15
C ARG A 139 15.20 6.92 -5.38
N GLU A 140 16.21 6.05 -5.34
CA GLU A 140 17.05 5.80 -6.50
C GLU A 140 16.27 5.11 -7.63
N MET A 141 15.40 4.13 -7.31
CA MET A 141 14.53 3.49 -8.29
C MET A 141 13.58 4.52 -8.95
N VAL A 142 12.99 5.42 -8.15
CA VAL A 142 12.14 6.51 -8.62
C VAL A 142 12.92 7.45 -9.54
N SER A 143 14.16 7.81 -9.18
CA SER A 143 15.01 8.68 -9.99
C SER A 143 15.39 8.02 -11.31
N MET A 144 15.84 6.77 -11.29
CA MET A 144 16.14 6.01 -12.53
C MET A 144 14.91 5.85 -13.43
N ALA A 145 13.71 5.82 -12.84
CA ALA A 145 12.45 5.76 -13.59
C ALA A 145 12.02 7.12 -14.19
N GLY A 146 12.71 8.23 -13.90
CA GLY A 146 12.33 9.57 -14.35
C GLY A 146 11.06 10.09 -13.69
N LEU A 147 10.82 9.72 -12.44
CA LEU A 147 9.65 10.11 -11.67
C LEU A 147 9.95 11.13 -10.57
N ASP A 148 11.16 11.70 -10.56
CA ASP A 148 11.54 12.77 -9.64
C ASP A 148 10.54 13.92 -9.70
N GLY A 149 10.20 14.48 -8.55
CA GLY A 149 9.24 15.59 -8.43
C GLY A 149 7.77 15.19 -8.58
N PHE A 150 7.46 13.96 -9.01
CA PHE A 150 6.11 13.42 -9.05
C PHE A 150 5.88 12.37 -7.95
N VAL A 151 6.81 11.44 -7.79
CA VAL A 151 6.82 10.45 -6.71
C VAL A 151 7.68 10.98 -5.57
N GLU A 152 7.09 11.10 -4.39
CA GLU A 152 7.77 11.51 -3.16
C GLU A 152 7.89 10.32 -2.22
N VAL A 153 9.12 9.93 -1.86
CA VAL A 153 9.36 8.87 -0.88
C VAL A 153 9.70 9.53 0.47
N GLN A 154 8.82 9.38 1.43
CA GLN A 154 8.96 9.88 2.80
C GLN A 154 9.45 8.76 3.72
N VAL A 155 10.37 9.11 4.64
CA VAL A 155 10.93 8.15 5.61
C VAL A 155 10.36 8.40 6.97
N GLY A 156 9.77 7.38 7.57
CA GLY A 156 9.27 7.46 8.92
C GLY A 156 8.10 6.51 9.18
N ARG A 157 7.63 6.55 10.41
CA ARG A 157 6.44 5.80 10.81
C ARG A 157 5.20 6.38 10.15
N SER A 158 4.33 5.51 9.68
CA SER A 158 3.09 5.87 9.00
C SER A 158 2.19 6.80 9.84
N ASP A 159 2.01 6.50 11.12
CA ASP A 159 1.16 7.26 12.04
C ASP A 159 1.62 8.74 12.20
N PHE A 160 2.93 8.99 12.27
CA PHE A 160 3.47 10.36 12.33
C PHE A 160 3.32 11.07 10.97
N LEU A 161 3.74 10.41 9.90
CA LEU A 161 3.72 11.03 8.58
C LEU A 161 2.30 11.28 8.06
N LEU A 162 1.31 10.44 8.42
CA LEU A 162 -0.10 10.72 8.14
C LEU A 162 -0.54 12.04 8.77
N ARG A 163 -0.18 12.30 10.05
CA ARG A 163 -0.52 13.56 10.74
C ARG A 163 0.18 14.75 10.10
N GLU A 164 1.47 14.62 9.76
CA GLU A 164 2.21 15.68 9.09
C GLU A 164 1.62 15.98 7.71
N LEU A 165 1.24 14.97 6.95
CA LEU A 165 0.57 15.13 5.66
C LEU A 165 -0.75 15.87 5.80
N ALA A 166 -1.61 15.49 6.75
CA ALA A 166 -2.89 16.16 6.99
C ALA A 166 -2.73 17.62 7.39
N ALA A 167 -1.66 17.94 8.14
CA ALA A 167 -1.35 19.32 8.55
C ALA A 167 -0.67 20.13 7.43
N SER A 168 -0.21 19.48 6.36
CA SER A 168 0.48 20.16 5.27
C SER A 168 -0.45 21.04 4.43
N ALA A 169 0.11 22.04 3.75
CA ALA A 169 -0.65 22.93 2.88
C ALA A 169 -1.41 22.20 1.76
N SER A 170 -0.91 21.05 1.31
CA SER A 170 -1.55 20.24 0.27
C SER A 170 -2.89 19.64 0.69
N PHE A 171 -3.12 19.47 1.99
CA PHE A 171 -4.36 18.90 2.55
C PHE A 171 -5.11 19.88 3.46
N ALA A 172 -4.54 21.07 3.75
CA ALA A 172 -5.15 22.08 4.63
C ALA A 172 -6.49 22.64 4.10
N SER A 173 -6.75 22.52 2.79
CA SER A 173 -8.02 22.90 2.17
C SER A 173 -9.16 21.90 2.40
N GLY A 174 -8.91 20.80 3.12
CA GLY A 174 -9.87 19.71 3.34
C GLY A 174 -9.99 18.75 2.16
N GLU A 175 -9.09 18.86 1.18
CA GLU A 175 -8.93 17.86 0.14
C GLU A 175 -8.24 16.62 0.73
N GLY A 176 -8.93 15.48 0.74
CA GLY A 176 -8.35 14.20 1.18
C GLY A 176 -7.66 13.48 0.04
N LEU A 177 -7.26 12.25 0.30
CA LEU A 177 -6.70 11.34 -0.70
C LEU A 177 -7.79 10.85 -1.66
N ASP A 178 -7.44 10.66 -2.92
CA ASP A 178 -8.29 9.95 -3.87
C ASP A 178 -8.06 8.43 -3.78
N PHE A 179 -6.82 8.04 -3.43
CA PHE A 179 -6.45 6.64 -3.38
C PHE A 179 -5.44 6.40 -2.24
N LEU A 180 -5.71 5.41 -1.39
CA LEU A 180 -4.82 4.93 -0.34
C LEU A 180 -4.48 3.46 -0.62
N PHE A 181 -3.20 3.14 -0.74
CA PHE A 181 -2.69 1.79 -0.83
C PHE A 181 -1.99 1.40 0.47
N ILE A 182 -2.42 0.30 1.11
CA ILE A 182 -1.95 -0.16 2.41
C ILE A 182 -1.21 -1.47 2.21
N ASP A 183 0.11 -1.46 2.36
CA ASP A 183 0.97 -2.64 2.21
C ASP A 183 2.18 -2.63 3.17
N HIS A 184 1.99 -2.10 4.35
CA HIS A 184 3.03 -2.05 5.38
C HIS A 184 2.82 -3.14 6.45
N TYR A 185 3.18 -2.88 7.70
CA TYR A 185 3.06 -3.78 8.83
C TYR A 185 1.58 -4.10 9.15
N LYS A 186 1.18 -5.36 8.97
CA LYS A 186 -0.24 -5.79 9.05
C LYS A 186 -0.98 -5.38 10.33
N PRO A 187 -0.38 -5.46 11.54
CA PRO A 187 -1.04 -4.99 12.77
C PRO A 187 -1.38 -3.49 12.78
N ALA A 188 -0.68 -2.68 11.99
CA ALA A 188 -0.95 -1.24 11.90
C ALA A 188 -2.07 -0.88 10.90
N TYR A 189 -2.51 -1.81 10.06
CA TYR A 189 -3.51 -1.55 9.02
C TYR A 189 -4.77 -0.89 9.55
N LEU A 190 -5.36 -1.46 10.61
CA LEU A 190 -6.59 -0.91 11.19
C LEU A 190 -6.35 0.46 11.82
N HIS A 191 -5.31 0.57 12.66
CA HIS A 191 -4.97 1.82 13.31
C HIS A 191 -4.74 2.95 12.30
N ASP A 192 -3.93 2.72 11.28
CA ASP A 192 -3.54 3.75 10.33
C ASP A 192 -4.69 4.13 9.37
N LEU A 193 -5.58 3.17 9.04
CA LEU A 193 -6.83 3.49 8.35
C LEU A 193 -7.72 4.40 9.21
N MET A 194 -7.98 4.01 10.45
CA MET A 194 -8.82 4.80 11.37
C MET A 194 -8.22 6.17 11.67
N LEU A 195 -6.90 6.26 11.79
CA LEU A 195 -6.19 7.54 11.92
C LEU A 195 -6.41 8.41 10.67
N ALA A 196 -6.22 7.84 9.47
CA ALA A 196 -6.40 8.57 8.22
C ALA A 196 -7.84 9.07 8.04
N GLU A 197 -8.83 8.31 8.55
CA GLU A 197 -10.23 8.75 8.61
C GLU A 197 -10.41 9.95 9.57
N GLU A 198 -9.89 9.86 10.81
CA GLU A 198 -10.05 10.93 11.83
C GLU A 198 -9.45 12.25 11.38
N ILE A 199 -8.27 12.20 10.76
CA ILE A 199 -7.56 13.41 10.31
C ILE A 199 -8.00 13.89 8.92
N GLY A 200 -9.03 13.23 8.32
CA GLY A 200 -9.65 13.65 7.07
C GLY A 200 -8.88 13.32 5.79
N LEU A 201 -7.81 12.55 5.86
CA LEU A 201 -7.11 12.04 4.67
C LEU A 201 -7.96 11.02 3.92
N VAL A 202 -8.65 10.12 4.64
CA VAL A 202 -9.65 9.21 4.09
C VAL A 202 -11.03 9.78 4.30
N ARG A 203 -11.79 9.93 3.24
CA ARG A 203 -13.11 10.54 3.20
C ARG A 203 -14.02 9.81 2.22
N GLU A 204 -15.26 10.25 2.14
CA GLU A 204 -16.19 9.76 1.11
C GLU A 204 -15.57 9.93 -0.30
N GLY A 205 -15.58 8.85 -1.06
CA GLY A 205 -14.99 8.79 -2.40
C GLY A 205 -13.53 8.34 -2.45
N THR A 206 -12.82 8.30 -1.32
CA THR A 206 -11.45 7.74 -1.27
C THR A 206 -11.48 6.24 -1.57
N TRP A 207 -10.61 5.79 -2.47
CA TRP A 207 -10.37 4.37 -2.72
C TRP A 207 -9.30 3.86 -1.78
N VAL A 208 -9.62 2.79 -1.06
CA VAL A 208 -8.64 2.12 -0.17
C VAL A 208 -8.40 0.72 -0.69
N VAL A 209 -7.14 0.40 -0.95
CA VAL A 209 -6.71 -0.94 -1.35
C VAL A 209 -5.71 -1.45 -0.32
N ALA A 210 -5.90 -2.67 0.16
CA ALA A 210 -5.00 -3.29 1.12
C ALA A 210 -4.50 -4.64 0.60
N ASP A 211 -3.18 -4.85 0.70
CA ASP A 211 -2.54 -6.09 0.30
C ASP A 211 -2.49 -7.12 1.44
N ASN A 212 -2.48 -8.41 1.08
CA ASN A 212 -2.29 -9.54 1.99
C ASN A 212 -3.29 -9.62 3.17
N VAL A 213 -4.52 -9.15 3.00
CA VAL A 213 -5.53 -9.13 4.06
C VAL A 213 -6.01 -10.53 4.44
N GLY A 214 -5.95 -11.48 3.50
CA GLY A 214 -6.31 -12.87 3.74
C GLY A 214 -5.16 -13.68 4.36
N HIS A 215 -3.95 -13.54 3.82
CA HIS A 215 -2.73 -14.20 4.30
C HIS A 215 -1.52 -13.29 4.08
N PRO A 216 -0.64 -13.05 5.08
CA PRO A 216 -0.71 -13.56 6.46
C PRO A 216 -1.92 -13.08 7.27
N GLY A 217 -2.64 -12.07 6.75
CA GLY A 217 -3.93 -11.65 7.29
C GLY A 217 -3.88 -10.36 8.10
N ALA A 218 -5.00 -9.62 8.02
CA ALA A 218 -5.30 -8.44 8.85
C ALA A 218 -6.78 -8.52 9.28
N PRO A 219 -7.13 -9.47 10.19
CA PRO A 219 -8.51 -9.79 10.50
C PRO A 219 -9.28 -8.63 11.13
N GLU A 220 -8.65 -7.82 11.99
CA GLU A 220 -9.28 -6.67 12.63
C GLU A 220 -9.61 -5.58 11.60
N TYR A 221 -8.66 -5.29 10.69
CA TYR A 221 -8.87 -4.39 9.56
C TYR A 221 -10.03 -4.88 8.68
N LYS A 222 -10.01 -6.15 8.30
CA LYS A 222 -11.08 -6.76 7.48
C LYS A 222 -12.43 -6.66 8.17
N ALA A 223 -12.50 -6.98 9.46
CA ALA A 223 -13.73 -6.87 10.24
C ALA A 223 -14.25 -5.41 10.28
N TYR A 224 -13.36 -4.42 10.40
CA TYR A 224 -13.74 -3.02 10.45
C TYR A 224 -14.31 -2.50 9.13
N VAL A 225 -13.66 -2.79 8.00
CA VAL A 225 -14.14 -2.30 6.70
C VAL A 225 -15.41 -3.00 6.22
N LEU A 226 -15.73 -4.18 6.77
CA LEU A 226 -16.98 -4.90 6.52
C LEU A 226 -18.10 -4.53 7.50
N CYS A 227 -17.80 -3.76 8.56
CA CYS A 227 -18.80 -3.33 9.52
C CYS A 227 -19.77 -2.29 8.93
N SER A 228 -21.04 -2.41 9.29
CA SER A 228 -22.02 -1.35 9.04
C SER A 228 -21.74 -0.10 9.88
N VAL A 229 -22.27 1.03 9.42
CA VAL A 229 -22.20 2.31 10.14
C VAL A 229 -22.75 2.17 11.57
N GLU A 230 -23.86 1.44 11.75
CA GLU A 230 -24.46 1.20 13.06
C GLU A 230 -23.53 0.44 13.99
N GLU A 231 -22.82 -0.56 13.49
CA GLU A 231 -21.88 -1.32 14.31
C GLU A 231 -20.65 -0.49 14.68
N LYS A 232 -20.10 0.28 13.75
CA LYS A 232 -19.01 1.22 14.03
C LYS A 232 -19.43 2.24 15.11
N LYS A 233 -20.63 2.83 15.01
CA LYS A 233 -21.17 3.74 16.02
C LYS A 233 -21.33 3.08 17.39
N ARG A 234 -21.78 1.82 17.42
CA ARG A 234 -21.86 1.05 18.69
C ARG A 234 -20.49 0.82 19.31
N ARG A 235 -19.46 0.54 18.53
CA ARG A 235 -18.07 0.38 19.01
C ARG A 235 -17.62 1.66 19.72
N VAL A 236 -17.83 2.82 19.08
CA VAL A 236 -17.47 4.12 19.66
C VAL A 236 -18.26 4.39 20.96
N GLN A 237 -19.58 4.13 20.98
CA GLN A 237 -20.42 4.29 22.18
C GLN A 237 -19.97 3.41 23.34
N ARG A 238 -19.42 2.23 23.07
CA ARG A 238 -18.84 1.33 24.08
C ARG A 238 -17.42 1.75 24.50
N GLY A 239 -16.90 2.86 24.00
CA GLY A 239 -15.55 3.33 24.29
C GLY A 239 -14.43 2.47 23.65
N GLN A 240 -14.77 1.67 22.65
CA GLN A 240 -13.78 0.87 21.94
C GLN A 240 -12.92 1.77 21.05
N ARG A 241 -11.62 1.71 21.29
CA ARG A 241 -10.60 2.45 20.55
C ARG A 241 -9.57 1.48 20.03
N GLU A 242 -8.97 1.80 18.90
CA GLU A 242 -7.85 1.04 18.36
C GLU A 242 -6.55 1.62 18.88
N ALA A 243 -5.77 0.79 19.60
CA ALA A 243 -4.48 1.19 20.12
C ALA A 243 -3.43 1.23 19.00
N ASN A 244 -2.50 2.17 19.09
CA ASN A 244 -1.39 2.25 18.16
C ASN A 244 -0.43 1.06 18.36
N PRO A 245 -0.35 0.09 17.45
CA PRO A 245 0.52 -1.06 17.60
C PRO A 245 2.00 -0.69 17.53
N ASN A 246 2.32 0.47 16.94
CA ASN A 246 3.68 0.98 16.86
C ASN A 246 4.16 1.61 18.18
N ALA A 247 3.24 1.92 19.12
CA ALA A 247 3.59 2.39 20.46
C ALA A 247 4.29 1.30 21.30
N ARG A 248 4.08 0.04 20.97
CA ARG A 248 4.68 -1.12 21.63
C ARG A 248 5.94 -1.61 20.93
N ASN A 249 7.02 -0.84 20.96
CA ASN A 249 8.43 -1.29 20.79
C ASN A 249 8.82 -2.17 19.58
N TRP A 250 8.08 -2.16 18.48
CA TRP A 250 8.42 -3.07 17.40
C TRP A 250 9.44 -2.51 16.40
N TYR A 251 9.53 -1.19 16.25
CA TYR A 251 10.48 -0.52 15.35
C TYR A 251 11.73 0.02 16.03
N LEU A 252 11.79 -0.06 17.36
CA LEU A 252 12.99 0.36 18.09
C LEU A 252 14.02 -0.76 18.03
N ARG A 253 14.85 -0.79 16.99
CA ARG A 253 16.14 -1.44 17.09
C ARG A 253 16.90 -0.84 18.26
N GLU A 254 17.61 -1.69 19.01
CA GLU A 254 18.44 -1.33 20.16
C GLU A 254 19.24 -0.05 19.89
N GLY A 255 18.85 1.06 20.49
CA GLY A 255 19.51 2.37 20.37
C GLY A 255 18.60 3.58 20.44
N GLU A 256 17.37 3.51 20.02
CA GLU A 256 16.42 4.63 20.05
C GLU A 256 15.45 4.54 21.24
N ARG A 257 16.01 4.44 22.44
CA ARG A 257 15.24 4.61 23.67
C ARG A 257 15.09 6.11 23.93
N GLY A 258 13.90 6.65 23.73
CA GLY A 258 13.73 8.03 24.17
C GLY A 258 12.47 8.78 23.81
N VAL A 259 11.50 8.18 23.13
CA VAL A 259 10.16 8.78 23.01
C VAL A 259 9.18 7.76 23.56
N GLU A 260 8.66 8.00 24.76
CA GLU A 260 7.41 7.39 25.19
C GLU A 260 6.36 7.85 24.17
N ALA A 261 6.10 7.02 23.17
CA ALA A 261 4.95 7.22 22.31
C ALA A 261 3.75 7.08 23.23
N GLU A 262 3.09 8.20 23.53
CA GLU A 262 1.78 8.18 24.15
C GLU A 262 0.94 7.14 23.43
N GLU A 263 0.23 6.29 24.16
CA GLU A 263 -0.69 5.29 23.58
C GLU A 263 -1.84 6.04 22.91
N GLU A 264 -1.57 6.68 21.78
CA GLU A 264 -2.60 7.30 20.98
C GLU A 264 -3.51 6.22 20.42
N SER A 265 -4.73 6.22 20.89
CA SER A 265 -5.78 5.36 20.38
C SER A 265 -6.72 6.14 19.49
N VAL A 266 -7.15 5.52 18.41
CA VAL A 266 -8.04 6.11 17.40
C VAL A 266 -9.42 5.44 17.42
N VAL A 267 -10.44 6.14 16.96
CA VAL A 267 -11.81 5.63 16.85
C VAL A 267 -12.30 5.57 15.40
N GLY A 268 -11.58 6.21 14.48
CA GLY A 268 -11.97 6.36 13.08
C GLY A 268 -13.16 7.28 12.89
N ARG A 269 -13.74 7.23 11.70
CA ARG A 269 -14.99 7.94 11.37
C ARG A 269 -16.11 6.94 11.16
N PRO A 270 -16.91 6.69 12.19
CA PRO A 270 -17.93 5.63 12.18
C PRO A 270 -19.04 5.88 11.15
N GLU A 271 -19.18 7.09 10.63
CA GLU A 271 -20.13 7.42 9.56
C GLU A 271 -19.66 6.99 8.18
N LEU A 272 -18.37 6.67 7.99
CA LEU A 272 -17.87 6.16 6.72
C LEU A 272 -18.24 4.68 6.55
N GLU A 273 -18.88 4.37 5.45
CA GLU A 273 -19.18 3.00 5.03
C GLU A 273 -18.32 2.65 3.81
N TYR A 274 -17.86 1.41 3.79
CA TYR A 274 -17.05 0.90 2.69
C TYR A 274 -17.82 -0.10 1.85
N ASP A 275 -17.90 0.14 0.55
CA ASP A 275 -18.27 -0.89 -0.42
C ASP A 275 -17.03 -1.77 -0.65
N THR A 276 -17.00 -2.92 0.01
CA THR A 276 -15.80 -3.75 0.14
C THR A 276 -15.88 -4.96 -0.78
N GLU A 277 -14.84 -5.15 -1.57
CA GLU A 277 -14.63 -6.34 -2.38
C GLU A 277 -13.32 -7.03 -2.00
N CYS A 278 -13.37 -8.34 -1.82
CA CYS A 278 -12.22 -9.17 -1.54
C CYS A 278 -11.86 -9.97 -2.80
N LEU A 279 -10.68 -9.70 -3.35
CA LEU A 279 -10.18 -10.43 -4.51
C LEU A 279 -9.41 -11.65 -4.02
N GLU A 280 -9.82 -12.83 -4.44
CA GLU A 280 -9.09 -14.07 -4.14
C GLU A 280 -7.86 -14.22 -5.03
N ALA A 281 -6.78 -14.76 -4.45
CA ALA A 281 -5.59 -15.11 -5.19
C ALA A 281 -5.77 -16.43 -5.92
N PHE A 282 -5.20 -16.49 -7.10
CA PHE A 282 -4.94 -17.74 -7.78
C PHE A 282 -3.43 -17.96 -7.84
N GLU A 283 -3.01 -19.21 -7.60
CA GLU A 283 -1.65 -19.64 -7.84
C GLU A 283 -1.28 -19.43 -9.33
N PRO A 284 0.00 -19.36 -9.69
CA PRO A 284 0.41 -19.17 -11.09
C PRO A 284 -0.12 -20.22 -12.05
N ASP A 285 -0.44 -21.42 -11.53
CA ASP A 285 -1.03 -22.53 -12.28
C ASP A 285 -2.56 -22.45 -12.38
N GLY A 286 -3.19 -21.42 -11.82
CA GLY A 286 -4.64 -21.24 -11.81
C GLY A 286 -5.37 -21.94 -10.66
N THR A 287 -4.65 -22.58 -9.74
CA THR A 287 -5.25 -23.22 -8.57
C THR A 287 -5.71 -22.17 -7.56
N PRO A 288 -6.98 -22.20 -7.08
CA PRO A 288 -7.40 -21.32 -5.99
C PRO A 288 -6.58 -21.60 -4.74
N VAL A 289 -6.07 -20.56 -4.09
CA VAL A 289 -5.48 -20.72 -2.76
C VAL A 289 -6.64 -21.05 -1.80
N SER A 290 -6.71 -22.32 -1.40
CA SER A 290 -7.74 -22.77 -0.46
C SER A 290 -7.68 -21.91 0.81
N PRO A 291 -8.81 -21.41 1.31
CA PRO A 291 -8.83 -20.83 2.64
C PRO A 291 -8.40 -21.94 3.61
N VAL A 292 -7.33 -21.68 4.34
CA VAL A 292 -6.91 -22.57 5.43
C VAL A 292 -8.04 -22.54 6.46
N ASN A 293 -8.66 -23.71 6.70
CA ASN A 293 -9.69 -23.95 7.71
C ASN A 293 -9.17 -23.60 9.12
#